data_d99f8d40e13928f45a5062eefb946cbf
#
_entry.id   d99f8d40e13928f45a5062eefb946cbf
#
_cell.length_a   1.000
_cell.length_b   1.000
_cell.length_c   1.000
_cell.angle_alpha   90.00
_cell.angle_beta   90.00
_cell.angle_gamma   90.00
#
_symmetry.space_group_name_H-M   'P 1'
#
loop_
_entity.id
_entity.type
_entity.pdbx_description
1 polymer ?
#
loop_
_entity_poly.entity_id
_entity_poly.type
_entity_poly.pdbx_seq_one_letter_code
_entity_poly.pdbx_strand_id
1 'polypeptide(L)'
;MSNKSRGCNYERQLVDLLHQRGFAAVRVAGSGAKPLPTPDIVACRKGKILAIECKTSRKNQVYLRDEQVDELKVYSRTAGARPLLAIKFLQQQWHFLKPSRLPRTNGSTMVVSREFISKRGMKISDLDPLVD
;
A
#
# COMPACT_ATOMS: atom_id res chain seq x y z
N MET A 1 -9.93 11.41 -17.27
CA MET A 1 -10.01 11.01 -15.85
C MET A 1 -8.89 11.69 -15.07
N SER A 2 -9.22 12.29 -13.95
CA SER A 2 -8.21 12.91 -13.10
C SER A 2 -7.31 11.88 -12.42
N ASN A 3 -6.13 12.29 -11.94
CA ASN A 3 -5.23 11.41 -11.20
C ASN A 3 -5.91 10.85 -9.94
N LYS A 4 -6.71 11.67 -9.25
CA LYS A 4 -7.44 11.26 -8.05
C LYS A 4 -8.46 10.16 -8.38
N SER A 5 -9.26 10.35 -9.43
CA SER A 5 -10.26 9.35 -9.84
C SER A 5 -9.60 8.04 -10.27
N ARG A 6 -8.48 8.13 -10.96
CA ARG A 6 -7.71 6.96 -11.39
C ARG A 6 -7.17 6.18 -10.20
N GLY A 7 -6.58 6.89 -9.22
CA GLY A 7 -6.08 6.28 -8.00
C GLY A 7 -7.17 5.55 -7.24
N CYS A 8 -8.34 6.19 -7.08
CA CYS A 8 -9.49 5.56 -6.41
C CYS A 8 -9.96 4.30 -7.15
N ASN A 9 -9.97 4.31 -8.49
CA ASN A 9 -10.35 3.14 -9.27
C ASN A 9 -9.38 1.98 -9.06
N TYR A 10 -8.07 2.26 -9.05
CA TYR A 10 -7.07 1.24 -8.78
C TYR A 10 -7.19 0.68 -7.36
N GLU A 11 -7.49 1.54 -6.37
CA GLU A 11 -7.71 1.09 -5.00
C GLU A 11 -8.92 0.16 -4.89
N ARG A 12 -10.03 0.50 -5.59
CA ARG A 12 -11.22 -0.36 -5.63
C ARG A 12 -10.91 -1.71 -6.27
N GLN A 13 -10.13 -1.72 -7.35
CA GLN A 13 -9.68 -2.96 -7.97
C GLN A 13 -8.85 -3.80 -7.01
N LEU A 14 -7.98 -3.16 -6.23
CA LEU A 14 -7.18 -3.87 -5.23
C LEU A 14 -8.06 -4.46 -4.14
N VAL A 15 -9.07 -3.75 -3.68
CA VAL A 15 -10.06 -4.28 -2.72
C VAL A 15 -10.70 -5.55 -3.27
N ASP A 16 -11.13 -5.54 -4.54
CA ASP A 16 -11.74 -6.71 -5.18
C ASP A 16 -10.76 -7.88 -5.23
N LEU A 17 -9.51 -7.62 -5.58
CA LEU A 17 -8.47 -8.66 -5.63
C LEU A 17 -8.21 -9.25 -4.23
N LEU A 18 -8.20 -8.41 -3.20
CA LEU A 18 -8.02 -8.87 -1.82
C LEU A 18 -9.20 -9.74 -1.38
N HIS A 19 -10.43 -9.38 -1.73
CA HIS A 19 -11.60 -10.22 -1.47
C HIS A 19 -11.48 -11.58 -2.15
N GLN A 20 -10.99 -11.62 -3.38
CA GLN A 20 -10.77 -12.88 -4.09
C GLN A 20 -9.72 -13.77 -3.39
N ARG A 21 -8.84 -13.18 -2.61
CA ARG A 21 -7.83 -13.89 -1.82
C ARG A 21 -8.29 -14.20 -0.39
N GLY A 22 -9.55 -13.97 -0.09
CA GLY A 22 -10.12 -14.31 1.22
C GLY A 22 -9.98 -13.25 2.29
N PHE A 23 -9.60 -12.02 1.92
CA PHE A 23 -9.56 -10.90 2.86
C PHE A 23 -10.91 -10.19 2.92
N ALA A 24 -11.28 -9.74 4.12
CA ALA A 24 -12.31 -8.72 4.27
C ALA A 24 -11.58 -7.37 4.16
N ALA A 25 -11.74 -6.69 3.05
CA ALA A 25 -11.01 -5.46 2.77
C ALA A 25 -11.96 -4.29 2.55
N VAL A 26 -11.58 -3.13 3.06
CA VAL A 26 -12.31 -1.88 2.86
C VAL A 26 -11.35 -0.78 2.44
N ARG A 27 -11.82 0.07 1.53
CA ARG A 27 -11.12 1.29 1.15
C ARG A 27 -11.56 2.42 2.09
N VAL A 28 -10.59 3.15 2.61
CA VAL A 28 -10.86 4.29 3.48
C VAL A 28 -11.11 5.52 2.61
N ALA A 29 -12.35 5.96 2.53
CA ALA A 29 -12.72 7.14 1.75
C ALA A 29 -12.15 8.39 2.42
N GLY A 30 -11.53 9.28 1.60
CA GLY A 30 -10.98 10.53 2.11
C GLY A 30 -9.72 10.37 2.94
N SER A 31 -8.99 9.24 2.81
CA SER A 31 -7.70 9.08 3.46
C SER A 31 -6.78 10.23 3.02
N GLY A 32 -6.02 10.78 3.95
CA GLY A 32 -5.17 11.95 3.69
C GLY A 32 -5.89 13.30 3.77
N ALA A 33 -7.22 13.32 3.80
CA ALA A 33 -8.00 14.56 3.94
C ALA A 33 -8.23 14.96 5.39
N LYS A 34 -7.97 14.06 6.34
CA LYS A 34 -8.14 14.29 7.77
C LYS A 34 -6.78 14.35 8.45
N PRO A 35 -6.66 15.05 9.59
CA PRO A 35 -5.38 15.13 10.31
C PRO A 35 -5.00 13.84 11.03
N LEU A 36 -5.83 12.82 10.97
CA LEU A 36 -5.56 11.54 11.63
C LEU A 36 -4.82 10.59 10.69
N PRO A 37 -3.85 9.82 11.20
CA PRO A 37 -3.19 8.78 10.39
C PRO A 37 -4.22 7.74 9.97
N THR A 38 -4.42 7.58 8.66
CA THR A 38 -5.32 6.56 8.11
C THR A 38 -4.68 5.95 6.88
N PRO A 39 -4.73 4.60 6.73
CA PRO A 39 -4.27 3.96 5.50
C PRO A 39 -5.33 4.11 4.40
N ASP A 40 -4.96 3.77 3.18
CA ASP A 40 -5.91 3.78 2.06
C ASP A 40 -6.82 2.57 2.08
N ILE A 41 -6.31 1.42 2.53
CA ILE A 41 -7.06 0.16 2.60
C ILE A 41 -6.74 -0.54 3.91
N VAL A 42 -7.75 -1.13 4.53
CA VAL A 42 -7.59 -2.06 5.65
C VAL A 42 -8.11 -3.42 5.19
N ALA A 43 -7.28 -4.45 5.32
CA ALA A 43 -7.63 -5.81 4.90
C ALA A 43 -7.42 -6.77 6.06
N CYS A 44 -8.45 -7.55 6.37
CA CYS A 44 -8.43 -8.45 7.52
C CYS A 44 -8.69 -9.88 7.08
N ARG A 45 -8.02 -10.83 7.72
CA ARG A 45 -8.30 -12.25 7.55
C ARG A 45 -8.02 -12.98 8.84
N LYS A 46 -9.07 -13.62 9.41
CA LYS A 46 -8.95 -14.43 10.64
C LYS A 46 -8.29 -13.67 11.80
N GLY A 47 -8.66 -12.42 11.99
CA GLY A 47 -8.13 -11.60 13.08
C GLY A 47 -6.78 -10.95 12.82
N LYS A 48 -6.16 -11.22 11.69
CA LYS A 48 -4.93 -10.53 11.27
C LYS A 48 -5.28 -9.34 10.40
N ILE A 49 -4.60 -8.23 10.59
CA ILE A 49 -4.93 -6.96 9.95
C ILE A 49 -3.74 -6.46 9.14
N LEU A 50 -4.00 -6.09 7.90
CA LEU A 50 -3.04 -5.38 7.04
C LEU A 50 -3.52 -3.94 6.87
N ALA A 51 -2.63 -2.99 7.12
CA ALA A 51 -2.87 -1.58 6.84
C ALA A 51 -2.07 -1.21 5.60
N ILE A 52 -2.73 -0.76 4.55
CA ILE A 52 -2.13 -0.64 3.22
C ILE A 52 -2.21 0.80 2.73
N GLU A 53 -1.05 1.36 2.40
CA GLU A 53 -0.93 2.64 1.69
C GLU A 53 -0.67 2.36 0.23
N CYS A 54 -1.47 2.97 -0.67
CA CYS A 54 -1.41 2.69 -2.10
C CYS A 54 -0.71 3.80 -2.85
N LYS A 55 0.13 3.42 -3.81
CA LYS A 55 0.76 4.34 -4.75
C LYS A 55 0.67 3.78 -6.15
N THR A 56 0.27 4.62 -7.09
CA THR A 56 0.21 4.26 -8.51
C THR A 56 1.02 5.26 -9.30
N SER A 57 1.60 4.82 -10.41
CA SER A 57 2.37 5.70 -11.28
C SER A 57 2.29 5.25 -12.74
N ARG A 58 2.22 6.21 -13.64
CA ARG A 58 2.41 6.01 -15.08
C ARG A 58 3.88 6.08 -15.47
N LYS A 59 4.72 6.61 -14.57
CA LYS A 59 6.16 6.74 -14.78
C LYS A 59 6.86 5.50 -14.25
N ASN A 60 8.18 5.53 -14.24
CA ASN A 60 8.98 4.39 -13.78
C ASN A 60 9.33 4.45 -12.29
N GLN A 61 8.81 5.45 -11.58
CA GLN A 61 9.11 5.66 -10.17
C GLN A 61 7.88 6.16 -9.42
N VAL A 62 7.78 5.81 -8.15
CA VAL A 62 6.87 6.43 -7.20
C VAL A 62 7.69 7.09 -6.09
N TYR A 63 7.15 8.16 -5.54
CA TYR A 63 7.76 8.93 -4.47
C TYR A 63 6.93 8.78 -3.20
N LEU A 64 7.60 8.44 -2.10
CA LEU A 64 6.98 8.28 -0.79
C LEU A 64 7.64 9.26 0.17
N ARG A 65 6.85 10.11 0.81
CA ARG A 65 7.39 11.00 1.83
C ARG A 65 7.50 10.25 3.15
N ASP A 66 8.53 10.56 3.92
CA ASP A 66 8.75 9.96 5.24
C ASP A 66 7.51 10.07 6.12
N GLU A 67 6.81 11.21 6.07
CA GLU A 67 5.58 11.44 6.84
C GLU A 67 4.50 10.41 6.52
N GLN A 68 4.33 10.06 5.24
CA GLN A 68 3.32 9.09 4.82
C GLN A 68 3.64 7.70 5.38
N VAL A 69 4.91 7.33 5.36
CA VAL A 69 5.36 6.04 5.89
C VAL A 69 5.23 6.03 7.41
N ASP A 70 5.59 7.12 8.08
CA ASP A 70 5.48 7.23 9.54
C ASP A 70 4.01 7.15 9.99
N GLU A 71 3.11 7.82 9.29
CA GLU A 71 1.67 7.75 9.59
C GLU A 71 1.14 6.33 9.45
N LEU A 72 1.57 5.62 8.42
CA LEU A 72 1.20 4.22 8.23
C LEU A 72 1.69 3.36 9.41
N LYS A 73 2.91 3.59 9.86
CA LYS A 73 3.46 2.87 11.01
C LYS A 73 2.72 3.19 12.30
N VAL A 74 2.37 4.46 12.52
CA VAL A 74 1.61 4.87 13.71
C VAL A 74 0.24 4.20 13.73
N TYR A 75 -0.49 4.26 12.62
CA TYR A 75 -1.79 3.59 12.52
C TYR A 75 -1.65 2.10 12.81
N SER A 76 -0.65 1.46 12.21
CA SER A 76 -0.46 0.02 12.32
C SER A 76 -0.15 -0.41 13.74
N ARG A 77 0.67 0.35 14.46
CA ARG A 77 0.96 0.06 15.87
C ARG A 77 -0.30 0.18 16.73
N THR A 78 -1.09 1.22 16.52
CA THR A 78 -2.32 1.44 17.29
C THR A 78 -3.34 0.35 17.03
N ALA A 79 -3.47 -0.07 15.78
CA ALA A 79 -4.47 -1.07 15.37
C ALA A 79 -4.02 -2.51 15.59
N GLY A 80 -2.76 -2.75 15.89
CA GLY A 80 -2.20 -4.10 15.88
C GLY A 80 -2.11 -4.69 14.47
N ALA A 81 -1.94 -3.82 13.46
CA ALA A 81 -1.90 -4.19 12.07
C ALA A 81 -0.46 -4.32 11.57
N ARG A 82 -0.28 -5.02 10.45
CA ARG A 82 0.98 -5.04 9.71
C ARG A 82 0.92 -3.98 8.61
N PRO A 83 1.88 -3.04 8.57
CA PRO A 83 1.91 -2.02 7.53
C PRO A 83 2.44 -2.57 6.22
N LEU A 84 1.81 -2.17 5.11
CA LEU A 84 2.26 -2.51 3.77
C LEU A 84 2.09 -1.31 2.83
N LEU A 85 3.02 -1.20 1.90
CA LEU A 85 2.89 -0.31 0.76
C LEU A 85 2.47 -1.15 -0.43
N ALA A 86 1.41 -0.75 -1.11
CA ALA A 86 0.96 -1.38 -2.33
C ALA A 86 1.28 -0.44 -3.49
N ILE A 87 2.04 -0.92 -4.44
CA ILE A 87 2.57 -0.11 -5.54
C ILE A 87 2.15 -0.74 -6.86
N LYS A 88 1.55 0.09 -7.72
CA LYS A 88 1.16 -0.33 -9.07
C LYS A 88 1.71 0.63 -10.09
N PHE A 89 2.51 0.11 -11.00
CA PHE A 89 2.92 0.83 -12.19
C PHE A 89 1.97 0.49 -13.35
N LEU A 90 1.84 1.41 -14.29
CA LEU A 90 1.01 1.20 -15.47
C LEU A 90 1.36 -0.12 -16.16
N GLN A 91 0.35 -0.92 -16.50
CA GLN A 91 0.47 -2.22 -17.16
C GLN A 91 1.17 -3.29 -16.33
N GLN A 92 1.34 -3.06 -15.04
CA GLN A 92 1.85 -4.08 -14.12
C GLN A 92 0.81 -4.42 -13.07
N GLN A 93 1.01 -5.55 -12.40
CA GLN A 93 0.19 -5.95 -11.26
C GLN A 93 0.62 -5.21 -10.01
N TRP A 94 -0.23 -5.24 -8.99
CA TRP A 94 0.13 -4.72 -7.68
C TRP A 94 1.30 -5.50 -7.09
N HIS A 95 2.23 -4.77 -6.50
CA HIS A 95 3.31 -5.33 -5.69
C HIS A 95 3.27 -4.70 -4.32
N PHE A 96 3.74 -5.43 -3.33
CA PHE A 96 3.67 -5.03 -1.93
C PHE A 96 5.07 -4.98 -1.33
N LEU A 97 5.30 -3.99 -0.48
CA LEU A 97 6.55 -3.84 0.27
C LEU A 97 6.23 -3.57 1.73
N LYS A 98 7.00 -4.20 2.62
CA LYS A 98 7.04 -3.77 4.01
C LYS A 98 7.80 -2.45 4.09
N PRO A 99 7.39 -1.51 4.96
CA PRO A 99 8.13 -0.26 5.12
C PRO A 99 9.62 -0.46 5.43
N SER A 100 9.97 -1.53 6.15
CA SER A 100 11.36 -1.86 6.48
C SER A 100 12.20 -2.24 5.26
N ARG A 101 11.57 -2.52 4.13
CA ARG A 101 12.26 -2.91 2.88
C ARG A 101 12.37 -1.77 1.88
N LEU A 102 11.91 -0.58 2.23
CA LEU A 102 12.03 0.58 1.36
C LEU A 102 13.49 0.97 1.15
N PRO A 103 13.86 1.39 -0.07
CA PRO A 103 15.20 1.93 -0.29
C PRO A 103 15.39 3.20 0.54
N ARG A 104 16.51 3.31 1.24
CA ARG A 104 16.83 4.52 1.99
C ARG A 104 17.44 5.55 1.07
N THR A 105 17.03 6.81 1.25
CA THR A 105 17.62 7.96 0.57
C THR A 105 18.11 8.94 1.63
N ASN A 106 18.94 9.91 1.21
CA ASN A 106 19.48 10.92 2.11
C ASN A 106 18.52 12.08 2.37
N GLY A 107 17.29 12.00 1.86
CA GLY A 107 16.30 13.05 2.03
C GLY A 107 15.06 12.57 2.76
N SER A 108 14.05 13.41 2.78
CA SER A 108 12.74 13.13 3.39
C SER A 108 11.78 12.39 2.43
N THR A 109 12.25 12.01 1.25
CA THR A 109 11.47 11.34 0.22
C THR A 109 12.19 10.07 -0.21
N MET A 110 11.47 8.95 -0.22
CA MET A 110 11.96 7.69 -0.73
C MET A 110 11.46 7.49 -2.15
N VAL A 111 12.31 6.92 -2.99
CA VAL A 111 11.99 6.66 -4.40
C VAL A 111 11.97 5.15 -4.61
N VAL A 112 10.86 4.63 -5.14
CA VAL A 112 10.73 3.22 -5.49
C VAL A 112 10.59 3.13 -7.00
N SER A 113 11.56 2.50 -7.65
CA SER A 113 11.55 2.32 -9.10
C SER A 113 10.77 1.07 -9.51
N ARG A 114 10.33 1.07 -10.76
CA ARG A 114 9.70 -0.10 -11.37
C ARG A 114 10.63 -1.32 -11.29
N GLU A 115 11.92 -1.11 -11.53
CA GLU A 115 12.92 -2.18 -11.45
C GLU A 115 13.06 -2.73 -10.03
N PHE A 116 13.12 -1.85 -9.03
CA PHE A 116 13.20 -2.28 -7.63
C PHE A 116 12.00 -3.14 -7.25
N ILE A 117 10.80 -2.70 -7.62
CA ILE A 117 9.56 -3.42 -7.34
C ILE A 117 9.56 -4.79 -8.01
N SER A 118 10.02 -4.87 -9.25
CA SER A 118 10.06 -6.15 -9.98
C SER A 118 10.97 -7.17 -9.30
N LYS A 119 12.05 -6.69 -8.68
CA LYS A 119 13.03 -7.56 -8.01
C LYS A 119 12.69 -7.85 -6.55
N ARG A 120 12.12 -6.87 -5.84
CA ARG A 120 11.98 -6.93 -4.38
C ARG A 120 10.54 -6.93 -3.90
N GLY A 121 9.59 -6.60 -4.77
CA GLY A 121 8.19 -6.53 -4.39
C GLY A 121 7.57 -7.90 -4.18
N MET A 122 6.69 -8.00 -3.21
CA MET A 122 5.86 -9.17 -3.01
C MET A 122 4.66 -9.12 -3.94
N LYS A 123 4.21 -10.28 -4.39
CA LYS A 123 2.94 -10.41 -5.12
C LYS A 123 1.79 -10.59 -4.12
N ILE A 124 0.56 -10.48 -4.60
CA ILE A 124 -0.61 -10.64 -3.73
C ILE A 124 -0.64 -12.02 -3.06
N SER A 125 -0.15 -13.08 -3.76
CA SER A 125 -0.07 -14.42 -3.19
C SER A 125 0.93 -14.50 -2.02
N ASP A 126 1.90 -13.60 -1.96
CA ASP A 126 2.90 -13.57 -0.90
C ASP A 126 2.36 -12.95 0.40
N LEU A 127 1.13 -12.43 0.37
CA LEU A 127 0.49 -11.88 1.57
C LEU A 127 -0.03 -12.97 2.51
N ASP A 128 -0.27 -14.18 2.01
CA ASP A 128 -0.82 -15.28 2.82
C ASP A 128 0.01 -15.56 4.07
N PRO A 129 1.35 -15.70 4.00
CA PRO A 129 2.15 -15.95 5.21
C PRO A 129 2.09 -14.83 6.25
N LEU A 130 1.70 -13.62 5.86
CA LEU A 130 1.62 -12.48 6.79
C LEU A 130 0.39 -12.56 7.71
N VAL A 131 -0.61 -13.34 7.32
CA VAL A 131 -1.91 -13.40 8.01
C VAL A 131 -2.34 -14.84 8.35
N ASP A 132 -1.55 -15.81 8.01
CA ASP A 132 -1.84 -17.22 8.33
C ASP A 132 -1.32 -17.63 9.70
#